data_db8a729e433584b5615bfdedefee2c48
#
_entry.id   db8a729e433584b5615bfdedefee2c48
#
_cell.length_a   1.000
_cell.length_b   1.000
_cell.length_c   1.000
_cell.angle_alpha   90.00
_cell.angle_beta   90.00
_cell.angle_gamma   90.00
#
_symmetry.space_group_name_H-M   'P 1'
#
loop_
_entity.id
_entity.type
_entity.pdbx_description
1 polymer ?
#
loop_
_entity_poly.entity_id
_entity_poly.type
_entity_poly.pdbx_seq_one_letter_code
_entity_poly.pdbx_strand_id
1 'polypeptide(L)'
;MLVFSTCWNSHRHQDGEEMIDEILSLGFDHVELSHGIKLSLLPGIMRAVEAGKVRVAGVHNYFPAPIDEVGDAPDSRPFTADLSQVRSKAIELTKKSIEQGASLGAGYIVLHMGTVEPLVKRTDTARLQTMAREGLVDTEEFARTKGEFVRRRNRLAPVYVERAREAIRQLLPHASEFGVKLGIEGRSHYEQIPSEDEMADLMREFAEEPFVGYWHDFGHIQRKHNLLLLSHEQFIRSISPHL
;
A
#
# COMPACT_ATOMS: atom_id res chain seq x y z
N MET A 1 18.69 6.42 6.91
CA MET A 1 17.91 7.58 6.45
C MET A 1 16.51 7.46 7.07
N LEU A 2 15.99 8.54 7.66
CA LEU A 2 14.59 8.61 8.11
C LEU A 2 13.80 9.41 7.09
N VAL A 3 12.61 8.93 6.75
CA VAL A 3 11.71 9.54 5.76
C VAL A 3 10.39 9.87 6.47
N PHE A 4 9.89 11.08 6.28
CA PHE A 4 8.64 11.52 6.89
C PHE A 4 7.49 11.45 5.87
N SER A 5 6.39 10.77 6.21
CA SER A 5 5.25 10.68 5.30
C SER A 5 4.36 11.92 5.38
N THR A 6 4.08 12.52 4.24
CA THR A 6 3.16 13.66 4.11
C THR A 6 1.69 13.27 4.40
N CYS A 7 1.39 11.98 4.63
CA CYS A 7 0.08 11.53 5.13
C CYS A 7 -0.30 12.24 6.43
N TRP A 8 0.69 12.61 7.24
CA TRP A 8 0.50 13.29 8.50
C TRP A 8 -0.10 14.70 8.36
N ASN A 9 0.26 15.46 7.30
CA ASN A 9 -0.11 16.88 7.19
C ASN A 9 -0.75 17.32 5.87
N SER A 10 -0.72 16.52 4.82
CA SER A 10 -1.22 16.93 3.49
C SER A 10 -2.69 17.38 3.47
N HIS A 11 -3.51 16.85 4.39
CA HIS A 11 -4.94 17.16 4.47
C HIS A 11 -5.25 18.57 4.98
N ARG A 12 -4.32 19.23 5.68
CA ARG A 12 -4.53 20.55 6.31
C ARG A 12 -3.87 21.72 5.60
N HIS A 13 -3.09 21.43 4.53
CA HIS A 13 -2.44 22.47 3.72
C HIS A 13 -3.15 22.73 2.39
N GLN A 14 -3.03 23.96 1.91
CA GLN A 14 -3.48 24.38 0.57
C GLN A 14 -2.30 24.68 -0.37
N ASP A 15 -1.09 24.93 0.18
CA ASP A 15 0.16 25.11 -0.54
C ASP A 15 1.14 24.00 -0.17
N GLY A 16 1.78 23.42 -1.18
CA GLY A 16 2.72 22.31 -0.99
C GLY A 16 4.05 22.73 -0.37
N GLU A 17 4.48 23.96 -0.58
CA GLU A 17 5.72 24.47 0.04
C GLU A 17 5.54 24.67 1.53
N GLU A 18 4.42 25.27 1.97
CA GLU A 18 4.07 25.37 3.40
C GLU A 18 3.95 23.99 4.08
N MET A 19 3.38 23.02 3.37
CA MET A 19 3.31 21.63 3.86
C MET A 19 4.71 21.03 4.09
N ILE A 20 5.64 21.27 3.17
CA ILE A 20 7.03 20.79 3.28
C ILE A 20 7.76 21.58 4.38
N ASP A 21 7.61 22.90 4.46
CA ASP A 21 8.27 23.72 5.48
C ASP A 21 7.86 23.29 6.90
N GLU A 22 6.62 22.84 7.11
CA GLU A 22 6.20 22.27 8.40
C GLU A 22 6.98 20.98 8.74
N ILE A 23 7.19 20.09 7.78
CA ILE A 23 7.98 18.87 7.99
C ILE A 23 9.46 19.20 8.26
N LEU A 24 10.01 20.15 7.51
CA LEU A 24 11.38 20.63 7.73
C LEU A 24 11.57 21.22 9.14
N SER A 25 10.55 21.90 9.68
CA SER A 25 10.59 22.45 11.04
C SER A 25 10.69 21.38 12.12
N LEU A 26 10.31 20.12 11.82
CA LEU A 26 10.49 18.96 12.68
C LEU A 26 11.87 18.30 12.56
N GLY A 27 12.72 18.77 11.64
CA GLY A 27 14.07 18.27 11.43
C GLY A 27 14.18 17.16 10.38
N PHE A 28 13.14 16.93 9.55
CA PHE A 28 13.18 15.93 8.49
C PHE A 28 13.41 16.60 7.14
N ASP A 29 14.40 16.17 6.39
CA ASP A 29 14.75 16.65 5.05
C ASP A 29 14.44 15.63 3.93
N HIS A 30 13.89 14.46 4.29
CA HIS A 30 13.44 13.43 3.36
C HIS A 30 11.96 13.14 3.60
N VAL A 31 11.19 13.11 2.51
CA VAL A 31 9.74 12.86 2.57
C VAL A 31 9.31 11.72 1.65
N GLU A 32 8.25 11.04 2.07
CA GLU A 32 7.39 10.23 1.21
C GLU A 32 6.14 11.03 0.89
N LEU A 33 5.84 11.23 -0.40
CA LEU A 33 4.63 11.91 -0.82
C LEU A 33 3.46 10.93 -0.83
N SER A 34 2.53 11.15 0.09
CA SER A 34 1.40 10.25 0.32
C SER A 34 0.33 10.30 -0.77
N HIS A 35 -0.55 9.30 -0.77
CA HIS A 35 -1.73 9.24 -1.63
C HIS A 35 -2.74 10.41 -1.43
N GLY A 36 -2.60 11.21 -0.35
CA GLY A 36 -3.42 12.38 -0.09
C GLY A 36 -2.96 13.66 -0.79
N ILE A 37 -1.88 13.60 -1.58
CA ILE A 37 -1.36 14.78 -2.30
C ILE A 37 -2.28 15.14 -3.46
N LYS A 38 -2.97 16.28 -3.31
CA LYS A 38 -3.81 16.86 -4.35
C LYS A 38 -2.95 17.58 -5.41
N LEU A 39 -3.49 17.68 -6.63
CA LEU A 39 -2.83 18.45 -7.71
C LEU A 39 -2.46 19.87 -7.31
N SER A 40 -3.28 20.52 -6.48
CA SER A 40 -3.01 21.91 -6.01
C SER A 40 -1.75 22.03 -5.16
N LEU A 41 -1.27 20.97 -4.52
CA LEU A 41 -0.05 20.97 -3.70
C LEU A 41 1.22 20.81 -4.54
N LEU A 42 1.13 20.21 -5.75
CA LEU A 42 2.30 19.90 -6.57
C LEU A 42 3.20 21.10 -6.88
N PRO A 43 2.68 22.28 -7.29
CA PRO A 43 3.56 23.42 -7.62
C PRO A 43 4.44 23.84 -6.45
N GLY A 44 3.91 23.82 -5.21
CA GLY A 44 4.68 24.13 -4.01
C GLY A 44 5.71 23.05 -3.66
N ILE A 45 5.34 21.78 -3.79
CA ILE A 45 6.26 20.65 -3.60
C ILE A 45 7.43 20.76 -4.61
N MET A 46 7.13 21.00 -5.89
CA MET A 46 8.15 21.14 -6.93
C MET A 46 9.12 22.29 -6.62
N ARG A 47 8.62 23.46 -6.21
CA ARG A 47 9.49 24.58 -5.78
C ARG A 47 10.41 24.18 -4.63
N ALA A 48 9.89 23.46 -3.62
CA ALA A 48 10.71 23.04 -2.48
C ALA A 48 11.81 22.03 -2.90
N VAL A 49 11.50 21.11 -3.81
CA VAL A 49 12.45 20.13 -4.37
C VAL A 49 13.51 20.84 -5.24
N GLU A 50 13.10 21.70 -6.16
CA GLU A 50 14.00 22.48 -7.05
C GLU A 50 14.94 23.42 -6.26
N ALA A 51 14.45 23.98 -5.15
CA ALA A 51 15.25 24.78 -4.24
C ALA A 51 16.20 23.94 -3.35
N GLY A 52 16.16 22.61 -3.44
CA GLY A 52 16.98 21.71 -2.63
C GLY A 52 16.62 21.69 -1.15
N LYS A 53 15.44 22.19 -0.76
CA LYS A 53 14.97 22.23 0.63
C LYS A 53 14.66 20.81 1.14
N VAL A 54 14.15 19.96 0.28
CA VAL A 54 13.65 18.61 0.62
C VAL A 54 14.03 17.60 -0.46
N ARG A 55 14.17 16.33 -0.07
CA ARG A 55 14.36 15.20 -0.98
C ARG A 55 13.14 14.28 -0.90
N VAL A 56 12.62 13.90 -2.07
CA VAL A 56 11.54 12.93 -2.18
C VAL A 56 12.16 11.53 -2.23
N ALA A 57 11.99 10.75 -1.18
CA ALA A 57 12.50 9.38 -1.11
C ALA A 57 11.60 8.42 -1.90
N GLY A 58 10.29 8.64 -1.85
CA GLY A 58 9.31 7.82 -2.53
C GLY A 58 7.93 8.46 -2.58
N VAL A 59 7.01 7.79 -3.27
CA VAL A 59 5.61 8.18 -3.38
C VAL A 59 4.69 7.03 -3.02
N HIS A 60 3.49 7.34 -2.59
CA HIS A 60 2.44 6.34 -2.37
C HIS A 60 1.41 6.41 -3.51
N ASN A 61 1.04 5.28 -4.08
CA ASN A 61 0.09 5.21 -5.20
C ASN A 61 -1.35 5.56 -4.70
N TYR A 62 -2.15 6.39 -5.37
CA TYR A 62 -1.83 7.09 -6.61
C TYR A 62 -1.24 8.47 -6.31
N PHE A 63 -0.25 8.87 -7.09
CA PHE A 63 0.41 10.16 -6.92
C PHE A 63 0.51 10.94 -8.25
N PRO A 64 0.05 12.20 -8.27
CA PRO A 64 -0.87 12.80 -7.31
C PRO A 64 -2.24 12.08 -7.30
N ALA A 65 -3.03 12.30 -6.24
CA ALA A 65 -4.36 11.73 -6.15
C ALA A 65 -5.22 12.14 -7.35
N PRO A 66 -5.92 11.20 -8.02
CA PRO A 66 -6.82 11.51 -9.14
C PRO A 66 -7.94 12.45 -8.71
N ILE A 67 -8.34 13.38 -9.59
CA ILE A 67 -9.34 14.43 -9.28
C ILE A 67 -10.75 13.85 -9.06
N ASP A 68 -11.04 12.74 -9.72
CA ASP A 68 -12.36 12.07 -9.70
C ASP A 68 -12.51 11.05 -8.56
N GLU A 69 -11.52 10.98 -7.65
CA GLU A 69 -11.56 10.03 -6.54
C GLU A 69 -12.30 10.60 -5.34
N VAL A 70 -13.31 9.85 -4.89
CA VAL A 70 -14.02 10.09 -3.64
C VAL A 70 -13.66 8.96 -2.69
N GLY A 71 -12.82 9.24 -1.68
CA GLY A 71 -12.41 8.26 -0.68
C GLY A 71 -10.90 8.04 -0.61
N ASP A 72 -10.51 6.84 -0.18
CA ASP A 72 -9.10 6.46 -0.04
C ASP A 72 -8.52 6.07 -1.41
N ALA A 73 -7.78 6.98 -2.03
CA ALA A 73 -7.27 6.87 -3.39
C ALA A 73 -6.54 5.54 -3.69
N PRO A 74 -5.68 5.00 -2.79
CA PRO A 74 -4.96 3.75 -3.06
C PRO A 74 -5.86 2.53 -3.25
N ASP A 75 -7.03 2.51 -2.61
CA ASP A 75 -7.97 1.38 -2.64
C ASP A 75 -9.14 1.58 -3.62
N SER A 76 -9.25 2.77 -4.24
CA SER A 76 -10.36 3.12 -5.14
C SER A 76 -10.36 2.35 -6.45
N ARG A 77 -9.18 1.99 -6.96
CA ARG A 77 -8.98 1.23 -8.20
C ARG A 77 -8.01 0.09 -7.98
N PRO A 78 -8.48 -1.02 -7.40
CA PRO A 78 -7.61 -2.15 -7.09
C PRO A 78 -7.14 -2.88 -8.36
N PHE A 79 -5.88 -3.29 -8.39
CA PHE A 79 -5.33 -4.14 -9.45
C PHE A 79 -6.02 -5.51 -9.52
N THR A 80 -6.72 -5.88 -8.45
CA THR A 80 -7.42 -7.16 -8.35
C THR A 80 -8.90 -7.10 -8.71
N ALA A 81 -9.46 -5.92 -9.09
CA ALA A 81 -10.88 -5.73 -9.39
C ALA A 81 -11.45 -6.80 -10.34
N ASP A 82 -12.72 -7.15 -10.18
CA ASP A 82 -13.40 -8.09 -11.08
C ASP A 82 -13.52 -7.52 -12.49
N LEU A 83 -13.79 -6.21 -12.60
CA LEU A 83 -13.87 -5.51 -13.87
C LEU A 83 -12.48 -5.23 -14.46
N SER A 84 -12.19 -5.77 -15.64
CA SER A 84 -10.91 -5.57 -16.34
C SER A 84 -10.60 -4.11 -16.64
N GLN A 85 -11.61 -3.29 -16.92
CA GLN A 85 -11.45 -1.85 -17.15
C GLN A 85 -10.90 -1.11 -15.92
N VAL A 86 -11.33 -1.51 -14.71
CA VAL A 86 -10.79 -0.96 -13.46
C VAL A 86 -9.32 -1.33 -13.31
N ARG A 87 -8.95 -2.61 -13.56
CA ARG A 87 -7.56 -3.06 -13.53
C ARG A 87 -6.67 -2.33 -14.53
N SER A 88 -7.14 -2.18 -15.78
CA SER A 88 -6.39 -1.44 -16.80
C SER A 88 -6.18 0.02 -16.41
N LYS A 89 -7.19 0.65 -15.79
CA LYS A 89 -7.08 2.03 -15.32
C LYS A 89 -6.11 2.15 -14.14
N ALA A 90 -6.11 1.17 -13.24
CA ALA A 90 -5.13 1.10 -12.14
C ALA A 90 -3.68 1.07 -12.68
N ILE A 91 -3.40 0.23 -13.67
CA ILE A 91 -2.08 0.16 -14.33
C ILE A 91 -1.72 1.49 -14.98
N GLU A 92 -2.63 2.10 -15.75
CA GLU A 92 -2.38 3.41 -16.41
C GLU A 92 -2.02 4.50 -15.40
N LEU A 93 -2.82 4.62 -14.33
CA LEU A 93 -2.60 5.64 -13.31
C LEU A 93 -1.31 5.41 -12.53
N THR A 94 -0.98 4.14 -12.23
CA THR A 94 0.26 3.80 -11.52
C THR A 94 1.49 4.14 -12.36
N LYS A 95 1.46 3.89 -13.68
CA LYS A 95 2.55 4.33 -14.57
C LYS A 95 2.76 5.83 -14.51
N LYS A 96 1.69 6.63 -14.52
CA LYS A 96 1.78 8.10 -14.33
C LYS A 96 2.34 8.47 -12.96
N SER A 97 1.96 7.74 -11.91
CA SER A 97 2.50 7.95 -10.56
C SER A 97 4.01 7.65 -10.49
N ILE A 98 4.47 6.62 -11.20
CA ILE A 98 5.90 6.28 -11.33
C ILE A 98 6.64 7.42 -12.05
N GLU A 99 6.16 7.87 -13.20
CA GLU A 99 6.75 8.98 -13.97
C GLU A 99 6.84 10.26 -13.14
N GLN A 100 5.74 10.63 -12.50
CA GLN A 100 5.68 11.83 -11.67
C GLN A 100 6.60 11.71 -10.44
N GLY A 101 6.61 10.55 -9.78
CA GLY A 101 7.52 10.30 -8.66
C GLY A 101 8.99 10.39 -9.08
N ALA A 102 9.34 9.75 -10.18
CA ALA A 102 10.69 9.79 -10.74
C ALA A 102 11.16 11.19 -11.07
N SER A 103 10.27 12.04 -11.63
CA SER A 103 10.57 13.46 -11.91
C SER A 103 10.91 14.29 -10.69
N LEU A 104 10.49 13.84 -9.50
CA LEU A 104 10.80 14.45 -8.20
C LEU A 104 11.97 13.75 -7.47
N GLY A 105 12.57 12.72 -8.08
CA GLY A 105 13.69 11.98 -7.51
C GLY A 105 13.29 10.81 -6.61
N ALA A 106 12.02 10.38 -6.63
CA ALA A 106 11.54 9.22 -5.85
C ALA A 106 12.22 7.92 -6.32
N GLY A 107 12.74 7.15 -5.38
CA GLY A 107 13.34 5.85 -5.64
C GLY A 107 12.38 4.66 -5.48
N TYR A 108 11.18 4.88 -4.96
CA TYR A 108 10.16 3.84 -4.80
C TYR A 108 8.73 4.38 -4.89
N ILE A 109 7.79 3.47 -5.17
CA ILE A 109 6.35 3.70 -5.07
C ILE A 109 5.71 2.61 -4.22
N VAL A 110 4.89 2.98 -3.23
CA VAL A 110 4.14 2.04 -2.38
C VAL A 110 2.84 1.67 -3.06
N LEU A 111 2.53 0.38 -3.15
CA LEU A 111 1.38 -0.17 -3.87
C LEU A 111 0.45 -0.98 -2.98
N HIS A 112 -0.83 -0.61 -2.98
CA HIS A 112 -1.93 -1.45 -2.54
C HIS A 112 -2.39 -2.34 -3.70
N MET A 113 -2.26 -3.66 -3.59
CA MET A 113 -2.65 -4.53 -4.73
C MET A 113 -4.17 -4.67 -4.87
N GLY A 114 -4.89 -4.63 -3.78
CA GLY A 114 -6.35 -4.70 -3.78
C GLY A 114 -6.92 -5.68 -2.76
N THR A 115 -8.03 -6.34 -3.13
CA THR A 115 -8.83 -7.13 -2.19
C THR A 115 -9.54 -8.29 -2.89
N VAL A 116 -9.99 -9.27 -2.12
CA VAL A 116 -10.95 -10.29 -2.57
C VAL A 116 -12.34 -9.64 -2.64
N GLU A 117 -12.72 -9.13 -3.82
CA GLU A 117 -13.85 -8.22 -4.00
C GLU A 117 -15.18 -8.69 -3.39
N PRO A 118 -15.60 -9.97 -3.49
CA PRO A 118 -16.82 -10.44 -2.84
C PRO A 118 -16.84 -10.32 -1.31
N LEU A 119 -15.68 -10.12 -0.67
CA LEU A 119 -15.57 -10.03 0.78
C LEU A 119 -15.65 -8.59 1.30
N VAL A 120 -15.43 -7.57 0.46
CA VAL A 120 -15.44 -6.16 0.86
C VAL A 120 -16.73 -5.76 1.59
N LYS A 121 -17.88 -6.18 1.07
CA LYS A 121 -19.19 -5.88 1.66
C LYS A 121 -19.50 -6.67 2.93
N ARG A 122 -18.72 -7.68 3.27
CA ARG A 122 -18.99 -8.55 4.43
C ARG A 122 -18.41 -8.02 5.73
N THR A 123 -17.41 -7.17 5.65
CA THR A 123 -16.75 -6.55 6.82
C THR A 123 -16.28 -7.57 7.87
N ASP A 124 -15.84 -8.77 7.43
CA ASP A 124 -15.47 -9.87 8.34
C ASP A 124 -14.31 -9.45 9.28
N THR A 125 -13.28 -8.73 8.78
CA THR A 125 -12.20 -8.19 9.64
C THR A 125 -12.74 -7.20 10.67
N ALA A 126 -13.63 -6.29 10.28
CA ALA A 126 -14.22 -5.33 11.22
C ALA A 126 -15.06 -6.02 12.31
N ARG A 127 -15.77 -7.10 11.96
CA ARG A 127 -16.48 -7.92 12.94
C ARG A 127 -15.54 -8.54 13.96
N LEU A 128 -14.42 -9.15 13.52
CA LEU A 128 -13.42 -9.70 14.43
C LEU A 128 -12.79 -8.61 15.33
N GLN A 129 -12.56 -7.42 14.79
CA GLN A 129 -12.09 -6.28 15.58
C GLN A 129 -13.08 -5.87 16.67
N THR A 130 -14.37 -5.86 16.38
CA THR A 130 -15.41 -5.57 17.38
C THR A 130 -15.40 -6.63 18.47
N MET A 131 -15.42 -7.92 18.11
CA MET A 131 -15.34 -9.01 19.07
C MET A 131 -14.09 -8.94 19.94
N ALA A 132 -12.93 -8.58 19.34
CA ALA A 132 -11.68 -8.42 20.11
C ALA A 132 -11.74 -7.26 21.10
N ARG A 133 -12.37 -6.13 20.75
CA ARG A 133 -12.59 -5.00 21.68
C ARG A 133 -13.51 -5.35 22.82
N GLU A 134 -14.44 -6.26 22.60
CA GLU A 134 -15.37 -6.79 23.61
C GLU A 134 -14.74 -7.91 24.47
N GLY A 135 -13.46 -8.24 24.26
CA GLY A 135 -12.75 -9.25 25.04
C GLY A 135 -13.09 -10.70 24.66
N LEU A 136 -13.64 -10.93 23.47
CA LEU A 136 -14.13 -12.25 23.04
C LEU A 136 -13.07 -13.11 22.32
N VAL A 137 -11.81 -12.71 22.29
CA VAL A 137 -10.73 -13.35 21.49
C VAL A 137 -10.52 -14.82 21.86
N ASP A 138 -10.68 -15.17 23.12
CA ASP A 138 -10.48 -16.55 23.65
C ASP A 138 -11.77 -17.38 23.62
N THR A 139 -12.84 -16.92 22.95
CA THR A 139 -14.12 -17.64 22.88
C THR A 139 -14.20 -18.56 21.66
N GLU A 140 -15.00 -19.63 21.80
CA GLU A 140 -15.32 -20.55 20.68
C GLU A 140 -16.02 -19.80 19.54
N GLU A 141 -16.82 -18.78 19.85
CA GLU A 141 -17.50 -17.96 18.85
C GLU A 141 -16.50 -17.19 18.00
N PHE A 142 -15.49 -16.56 18.62
CA PHE A 142 -14.41 -15.88 17.89
C PHE A 142 -13.64 -16.85 17.01
N ALA A 143 -13.23 -18.01 17.55
CA ALA A 143 -12.49 -19.03 16.81
C ALA A 143 -13.28 -19.54 15.60
N ARG A 144 -14.58 -19.80 15.76
CA ARG A 144 -15.49 -20.22 14.69
C ARG A 144 -15.61 -19.14 13.61
N THR A 145 -15.92 -17.89 14.01
CA THR A 145 -16.10 -16.74 13.11
C THR A 145 -14.84 -16.51 12.29
N LYS A 146 -13.67 -16.48 12.94
CA LYS A 146 -12.36 -16.37 12.30
C LYS A 146 -12.11 -17.51 11.31
N GLY A 147 -12.33 -18.76 11.75
CA GLY A 147 -12.11 -19.94 10.92
C GLY A 147 -12.99 -19.96 9.66
N GLU A 148 -14.25 -19.57 9.76
CA GLU A 148 -15.16 -19.46 8.62
C GLU A 148 -14.69 -18.37 7.63
N PHE A 149 -14.27 -17.23 8.14
CA PHE A 149 -13.73 -16.13 7.32
C PHE A 149 -12.46 -16.55 6.58
N VAL A 150 -11.47 -17.10 7.29
CA VAL A 150 -10.21 -17.58 6.71
C VAL A 150 -10.47 -18.62 5.60
N ARG A 151 -11.27 -19.64 5.86
CA ARG A 151 -11.61 -20.64 4.83
C ARG A 151 -12.27 -20.05 3.61
N ARG A 152 -13.19 -19.10 3.79
CA ARG A 152 -13.88 -18.42 2.68
C ARG A 152 -12.91 -17.58 1.86
N ARG A 153 -12.09 -16.80 2.53
CA ARG A 153 -11.07 -15.95 1.87
C ARG A 153 -10.11 -16.80 1.05
N ASN A 154 -9.55 -17.84 1.63
CA ASN A 154 -8.55 -18.69 0.97
C ASN A 154 -9.13 -19.43 -0.25
N ARG A 155 -10.41 -19.78 -0.22
CA ARG A 155 -11.09 -20.37 -1.39
C ARG A 155 -11.26 -19.39 -2.54
N LEU A 156 -11.47 -18.11 -2.26
CA LEU A 156 -11.72 -17.08 -3.27
C LEU A 156 -10.43 -16.38 -3.76
N ALA A 157 -9.41 -16.32 -2.93
CA ALA A 157 -8.21 -15.53 -3.16
C ALA A 157 -7.40 -15.86 -4.43
N PRO A 158 -7.26 -17.11 -4.89
CA PRO A 158 -6.29 -17.45 -5.93
C PRO A 158 -6.39 -16.61 -7.20
N VAL A 159 -7.61 -16.30 -7.66
CA VAL A 159 -7.82 -15.46 -8.86
C VAL A 159 -7.37 -14.01 -8.63
N TYR A 160 -7.53 -13.49 -7.41
CA TYR A 160 -7.14 -12.12 -7.06
C TYR A 160 -5.62 -12.02 -6.87
N VAL A 161 -4.99 -13.06 -6.32
CA VAL A 161 -3.52 -13.15 -6.23
C VAL A 161 -2.89 -13.18 -7.63
N GLU A 162 -3.46 -13.95 -8.56
CA GLU A 162 -2.95 -13.98 -9.93
C GLU A 162 -3.08 -12.61 -10.62
N ARG A 163 -4.20 -11.90 -10.43
CA ARG A 163 -4.35 -10.52 -10.93
C ARG A 163 -3.31 -9.56 -10.35
N ALA A 164 -2.99 -9.68 -9.05
CA ALA A 164 -1.92 -8.90 -8.43
C ALA A 164 -0.56 -9.22 -9.06
N ARG A 165 -0.27 -10.49 -9.29
CA ARG A 165 0.95 -10.97 -9.97
C ARG A 165 1.07 -10.42 -11.40
N GLU A 166 -0.02 -10.48 -12.15
CA GLU A 166 -0.10 -9.89 -13.50
C GLU A 166 0.14 -8.38 -13.48
N ALA A 167 -0.40 -7.67 -12.49
CA ALA A 167 -0.20 -6.22 -12.35
C ALA A 167 1.28 -5.88 -12.09
N ILE A 168 1.95 -6.62 -11.21
CA ILE A 168 3.40 -6.45 -10.97
C ILE A 168 4.17 -6.65 -12.28
N ARG A 169 3.92 -7.74 -13.02
CA ARG A 169 4.58 -8.01 -14.30
C ARG A 169 4.35 -6.92 -15.34
N GLN A 170 3.16 -6.30 -15.37
CA GLN A 170 2.85 -5.21 -16.29
C GLN A 170 3.50 -3.87 -15.90
N LEU A 171 3.73 -3.65 -14.61
CA LEU A 171 4.34 -2.42 -14.09
C LEU A 171 5.87 -2.48 -14.10
N LEU A 172 6.45 -3.68 -13.93
CA LEU A 172 7.88 -3.88 -13.75
C LEU A 172 8.76 -3.27 -14.86
N PRO A 173 8.45 -3.45 -16.17
CA PRO A 173 9.25 -2.82 -17.22
C PRO A 173 9.27 -1.29 -17.11
N HIS A 174 8.13 -0.69 -16.78
CA HIS A 174 8.00 0.75 -16.63
C HIS A 174 8.73 1.25 -15.37
N ALA A 175 8.60 0.53 -14.26
CA ALA A 175 9.32 0.83 -13.02
C ALA A 175 10.85 0.79 -13.22
N SER A 176 11.33 -0.21 -13.93
CA SER A 176 12.75 -0.37 -14.31
C SER A 176 13.23 0.78 -15.20
N GLU A 177 12.45 1.18 -16.20
CA GLU A 177 12.76 2.29 -17.11
C GLU A 177 12.98 3.62 -16.35
N PHE A 178 12.14 3.88 -15.35
CA PHE A 178 12.20 5.11 -14.54
C PHE A 178 13.07 4.97 -13.28
N GLY A 179 13.64 3.81 -12.99
CA GLY A 179 14.49 3.58 -11.83
C GLY A 179 13.73 3.59 -10.50
N VAL A 180 12.42 3.34 -10.49
CA VAL A 180 11.53 3.39 -9.32
C VAL A 180 11.17 1.97 -8.88
N LYS A 181 11.42 1.62 -7.61
CA LYS A 181 11.06 0.30 -7.06
C LYS A 181 9.57 0.22 -6.72
N LEU A 182 8.96 -0.92 -7.02
CA LEU A 182 7.59 -1.26 -6.62
C LEU A 182 7.60 -1.86 -5.21
N GLY A 183 7.14 -1.11 -4.20
CA GLY A 183 7.00 -1.58 -2.83
C GLY A 183 5.61 -2.17 -2.61
N ILE A 184 5.49 -3.49 -2.58
CA ILE A 184 4.20 -4.16 -2.33
C ILE A 184 3.90 -4.12 -0.85
N GLU A 185 2.82 -3.44 -0.46
CA GLU A 185 2.53 -3.19 0.95
C GLU A 185 1.77 -4.34 1.63
N GLY A 186 2.21 -4.68 2.85
CA GLY A 186 1.47 -5.54 3.76
C GLY A 186 0.20 -4.86 4.28
N ARG A 187 -0.97 -5.46 4.02
CA ARG A 187 -2.28 -4.83 4.21
C ARG A 187 -2.90 -5.10 5.58
N SER A 188 -3.81 -4.20 6.02
CA SER A 188 -4.40 -4.20 7.36
C SER A 188 -5.59 -5.14 7.56
N HIS A 189 -6.29 -5.52 6.49
CA HIS A 189 -7.45 -6.39 6.54
C HIS A 189 -7.14 -7.73 5.85
N TYR A 190 -7.61 -8.82 6.42
CA TYR A 190 -7.28 -10.14 5.90
C TYR A 190 -7.93 -10.45 4.55
N GLU A 191 -9.02 -9.79 4.19
CA GLU A 191 -9.63 -9.83 2.86
C GLU A 191 -8.81 -9.14 1.77
N GLN A 192 -7.82 -8.32 2.13
CA GLN A 192 -6.95 -7.64 1.18
C GLN A 192 -5.87 -8.59 0.61
N ILE A 193 -5.31 -8.20 -0.52
CA ILE A 193 -4.28 -8.92 -1.27
C ILE A 193 -2.98 -8.10 -1.23
N PRO A 194 -1.85 -8.76 -0.98
CA PRO A 194 -1.68 -10.15 -0.58
C PRO A 194 -1.87 -10.36 0.93
N SER A 195 -2.19 -11.62 1.33
CA SER A 195 -1.95 -12.06 2.71
C SER A 195 -0.45 -12.30 2.93
N GLU A 196 -0.04 -12.64 4.16
CA GLU A 196 1.37 -12.82 4.49
C GLU A 196 2.02 -13.99 3.76
N ASP A 197 1.31 -15.12 3.66
CA ASP A 197 1.81 -16.29 2.91
C ASP A 197 1.90 -15.97 1.41
N GLU A 198 0.90 -15.27 0.87
CA GLU A 198 0.90 -14.81 -0.53
C GLU A 198 2.00 -13.77 -0.79
N MET A 199 2.30 -12.90 0.19
CA MET A 199 3.41 -11.96 0.11
C MET A 199 4.75 -12.70 0.05
N ALA A 200 4.95 -13.69 0.90
CA ALA A 200 6.16 -14.50 0.89
C ALA A 200 6.35 -15.23 -0.45
N ASP A 201 5.24 -15.74 -1.03
CA ASP A 201 5.26 -16.37 -2.35
C ASP A 201 5.60 -15.37 -3.46
N LEU A 202 5.03 -14.17 -3.44
CA LEU A 202 5.35 -13.09 -4.39
C LEU A 202 6.81 -12.67 -4.28
N MET A 203 7.33 -12.42 -3.09
CA MET A 203 8.73 -12.03 -2.91
C MET A 203 9.70 -13.12 -3.36
N ARG A 204 9.34 -14.39 -3.19
CA ARG A 204 10.13 -15.51 -3.72
C ARG A 204 10.11 -15.57 -5.25
N GLU A 205 8.94 -15.36 -5.87
CA GLU A 205 8.78 -15.34 -7.32
C GLU A 205 9.57 -14.20 -7.98
N PHE A 206 9.55 -13.01 -7.36
CA PHE A 206 10.24 -11.83 -7.88
C PHE A 206 11.62 -11.58 -7.24
N ALA A 207 12.23 -12.59 -6.60
CA ALA A 207 13.50 -12.41 -5.86
C ALA A 207 14.66 -11.88 -6.71
N GLU A 208 14.68 -12.21 -8.00
CA GLU A 208 15.71 -11.76 -8.95
C GLU A 208 15.39 -10.39 -9.59
N GLU A 209 14.23 -9.80 -9.28
CA GLU A 209 13.77 -8.54 -9.85
C GLU A 209 14.14 -7.36 -8.94
N PRO A 210 15.18 -6.56 -9.25
CA PRO A 210 15.69 -5.52 -8.35
C PRO A 210 14.71 -4.36 -8.13
N PHE A 211 13.65 -4.29 -8.93
CA PHE A 211 12.62 -3.26 -8.86
C PHE A 211 11.33 -3.73 -8.19
N VAL A 212 11.30 -4.92 -7.58
CA VAL A 212 10.17 -5.38 -6.75
C VAL A 212 10.66 -5.60 -5.33
N GLY A 213 9.88 -5.16 -4.35
CA GLY A 213 10.20 -5.34 -2.95
C GLY A 213 8.96 -5.32 -2.06
N TYR A 214 9.15 -5.75 -0.84
CA TYR A 214 8.13 -5.73 0.20
C TYR A 214 8.15 -4.40 0.95
N TRP A 215 6.98 -3.78 1.13
CA TRP A 215 6.79 -2.63 2.01
C TRP A 215 6.12 -3.06 3.30
N HIS A 216 6.88 -3.02 4.40
CA HIS A 216 6.38 -3.44 5.70
C HIS A 216 5.66 -2.30 6.42
N ASP A 217 4.32 -2.34 6.45
CA ASP A 217 3.56 -1.53 7.38
C ASP A 217 3.35 -2.30 8.70
N PHE A 218 4.08 -1.87 9.72
CA PHE A 218 4.05 -2.50 11.04
C PHE A 218 2.64 -2.48 11.66
N GLY A 219 1.93 -1.36 11.53
CA GLY A 219 0.59 -1.19 12.07
C GLY A 219 -0.44 -2.13 11.41
N HIS A 220 -0.34 -2.29 10.10
CA HIS A 220 -1.20 -3.19 9.33
C HIS A 220 -1.02 -4.66 9.76
N ILE A 221 0.22 -5.11 9.83
CA ILE A 221 0.53 -6.50 10.21
C ILE A 221 0.17 -6.74 11.67
N GLN A 222 0.51 -5.81 12.58
CA GLN A 222 0.19 -5.91 14.00
C GLN A 222 -1.32 -6.00 14.24
N ARG A 223 -2.14 -5.29 13.46
CA ARG A 223 -3.60 -5.38 13.54
C ARG A 223 -4.11 -6.80 13.30
N LYS A 224 -3.61 -7.49 12.29
CA LYS A 224 -3.97 -8.89 12.00
C LYS A 224 -3.42 -9.86 13.04
N HIS A 225 -2.21 -9.60 13.56
CA HIS A 225 -1.65 -10.36 14.67
C HIS A 225 -2.56 -10.31 15.90
N ASN A 226 -3.05 -9.14 16.28
CA ASN A 226 -3.95 -8.95 17.41
C ASN A 226 -5.31 -9.66 17.25
N LEU A 227 -5.68 -10.01 16.01
CA LEU A 227 -6.87 -10.81 15.68
C LEU A 227 -6.55 -12.30 15.54
N LEU A 228 -5.35 -12.72 15.89
CA LEU A 228 -4.87 -14.11 15.75
C LEU A 228 -5.01 -14.65 14.31
N LEU A 229 -4.95 -13.79 13.31
CA LEU A 229 -4.99 -14.15 11.88
C LEU A 229 -3.61 -14.58 11.37
N LEU A 230 -2.55 -14.11 12.02
CA LEU A 230 -1.16 -14.45 11.75
C LEU A 230 -0.28 -14.30 12.99
N SER A 231 0.95 -14.78 12.93
CA SER A 231 2.02 -14.43 13.85
C SER A 231 2.96 -13.44 13.18
N HIS A 232 3.03 -12.20 13.68
CA HIS A 232 3.89 -11.16 13.13
C HIS A 232 5.37 -11.58 13.12
N GLU A 233 5.84 -12.16 14.21
CA GLU A 233 7.21 -12.65 14.31
C GLU A 233 7.51 -13.77 13.29
N GLN A 234 6.62 -14.74 13.15
CA GLN A 234 6.80 -15.83 12.19
C GLN A 234 6.80 -15.30 10.76
N PHE A 235 5.93 -14.32 10.45
CA PHE A 235 5.91 -13.68 9.15
C PHE A 235 7.23 -12.98 8.83
N ILE A 236 7.77 -12.16 9.75
CA ILE A 236 9.08 -11.51 9.55
C ILE A 236 10.17 -12.53 9.28
N ARG A 237 10.20 -13.64 10.04
CA ARG A 237 11.17 -14.72 9.81
C ARG A 237 11.01 -15.40 8.45
N SER A 238 9.78 -15.54 7.94
CA SER A 238 9.51 -16.19 6.66
C SER A 238 9.88 -15.32 5.46
N ILE A 239 9.74 -14.00 5.56
CA ILE A 239 9.98 -13.07 4.46
C ILE A 239 11.45 -12.58 4.42
N SER A 240 12.14 -12.51 5.56
CA SER A 240 13.50 -11.97 5.66
C SER A 240 14.52 -12.54 4.66
N PRO A 241 14.50 -13.83 4.30
CA PRO A 241 15.41 -14.38 3.29
C PRO A 241 15.18 -13.85 1.87
N HIS A 242 14.08 -13.13 1.63
CA HIS A 242 13.64 -12.64 0.32
C HIS A 242 13.62 -11.10 0.23
N LEU A 243 14.21 -10.40 1.23
CA LEU A 243 14.31 -8.94 1.29
C LEU A 243 15.67 -8.42 0.82
#